data_3a567bc4843ba1e2839c84a4ad88e7c3
#
_entry.id   3a567bc4843ba1e2839c84a4ad88e7c3
#
_cell.length_a   1.000
_cell.length_b   1.000
_cell.length_c   1.000
_cell.angle_alpha   90.00
_cell.angle_beta   90.00
_cell.angle_gamma   90.00
#
_symmetry.space_group_name_H-M   'P 1'
#
loop_
_entity.id
_entity.type
_entity.pdbx_description
1 polymer ?
#
loop_
_entity_poly.entity_id
_entity_poly.type
_entity_poly.pdbx_seq_one_letter_code
_entity_poly.pdbx_strand_id
1 'polypeptide(L)'
;MKPIIIDSEITFIPYYPDPDTALPWYQDLDVCRQVDNIDFPYSLERLQKMYAFLSTHGDCFYIQYRGVLVGDVTLRDDQEVCIVVCKDYQNKRIGRRCILKMIELAKEKGMDQITANIYPFNTQSQKMFLSIGFVKTGEETYIYQIS
;
A
#
# COMPACT_ATOMS: atom_id res chain seq x y z
N MET A 1 -16.84 6.34 1.70
CA MET A 1 -16.02 6.58 0.49
C MET A 1 -16.59 5.79 -0.68
N LYS A 2 -16.29 6.22 -1.88
CA LYS A 2 -16.71 5.53 -3.11
C LYS A 2 -15.54 4.82 -3.75
N PRO A 3 -15.77 3.76 -4.55
CA PRO A 3 -14.71 3.16 -5.36
C PRO A 3 -14.06 4.21 -6.27
N ILE A 4 -12.75 4.04 -6.50
CA ILE A 4 -11.99 4.94 -7.37
C ILE A 4 -11.40 4.12 -8.50
N ILE A 5 -11.85 4.39 -9.72
CA ILE A 5 -11.32 3.73 -10.92
C ILE A 5 -10.00 4.40 -11.29
N ILE A 6 -8.93 3.62 -11.36
CA ILE A 6 -7.60 4.11 -11.73
C ILE A 6 -7.41 3.99 -13.23
N ASP A 7 -7.67 2.80 -13.77
CA ASP A 7 -7.56 2.50 -15.19
C ASP A 7 -8.48 1.31 -15.53
N SER A 8 -8.36 0.76 -16.73
CA SER A 8 -9.19 -0.37 -17.17
C SER A 8 -8.97 -1.66 -16.36
N GLU A 9 -7.88 -1.75 -15.60
CA GLU A 9 -7.52 -2.95 -14.85
C GLU A 9 -7.65 -2.78 -13.34
N ILE A 10 -7.44 -1.57 -12.79
CA ILE A 10 -7.32 -1.35 -11.35
C ILE A 10 -8.41 -0.40 -10.84
N THR A 11 -9.07 -0.82 -9.75
CA THR A 11 -10.02 -0.01 -9.02
C THR A 11 -9.68 -0.08 -7.52
N PHE A 12 -9.72 1.04 -6.84
CA PHE A 12 -9.64 1.08 -5.38
C PHE A 12 -11.04 0.87 -4.81
N ILE A 13 -11.19 -0.17 -3.98
CA ILE A 13 -12.43 -0.47 -3.29
C ILE A 13 -12.29 -0.03 -1.84
N PRO A 14 -13.17 0.84 -1.31
CA PRO A 14 -13.09 1.24 0.09
C PRO A 14 -13.06 0.02 1.00
N TYR A 15 -12.21 0.08 2.03
CA TYR A 15 -12.04 -1.06 2.93
C TYR A 15 -13.35 -1.48 3.58
N TYR A 16 -13.56 -2.78 3.66
CA TYR A 16 -14.55 -3.45 4.48
C TYR A 16 -13.94 -4.75 5.00
N PRO A 17 -14.37 -5.28 6.16
CA PRO A 17 -13.80 -6.52 6.67
C PRO A 17 -14.04 -7.69 5.72
N ASP A 18 -12.98 -8.28 5.19
CA ASP A 18 -12.99 -9.47 4.35
C ASP A 18 -11.76 -10.32 4.65
N PRO A 19 -11.66 -10.87 5.87
CA PRO A 19 -10.45 -11.60 6.28
C PRO A 19 -10.22 -12.87 5.49
N ASP A 20 -11.27 -13.52 4.98
CA ASP A 20 -11.11 -14.73 4.17
C ASP A 20 -10.32 -14.45 2.90
N THR A 21 -10.48 -13.27 2.32
CA THR A 21 -9.73 -12.87 1.13
C THR A 21 -8.35 -12.32 1.49
N ALA A 22 -8.27 -11.48 2.50
CA ALA A 22 -7.04 -10.72 2.79
C ALA A 22 -6.01 -11.50 3.62
N LEU A 23 -6.44 -12.35 4.56
CA LEU A 23 -5.49 -13.07 5.42
C LEU A 23 -4.47 -13.89 4.65
N PRO A 24 -4.83 -14.63 3.57
CA PRO A 24 -3.84 -15.37 2.79
C PRO A 24 -2.70 -14.51 2.25
N TRP A 25 -2.95 -13.24 1.91
CA TRP A 25 -1.88 -12.33 1.44
C TRP A 25 -0.79 -12.17 2.49
N TYR A 26 -1.18 -12.09 3.76
CA TYR A 26 -0.30 -11.86 4.91
C TYR A 26 0.20 -13.15 5.56
N GLN A 27 -0.03 -14.29 4.94
CA GLN A 27 0.53 -15.56 5.35
C GLN A 27 1.73 -15.99 4.50
N ASP A 28 1.97 -15.29 3.41
CA ASP A 28 3.19 -15.42 2.63
C ASP A 28 4.35 -14.75 3.37
N LEU A 29 5.44 -15.47 3.59
CA LEU A 29 6.56 -14.96 4.39
C LEU A 29 7.34 -13.83 3.71
N ASP A 30 7.39 -13.82 2.38
CA ASP A 30 8.02 -12.71 1.65
C ASP A 30 7.22 -11.43 1.86
N VAL A 31 5.89 -11.51 1.81
CA VAL A 31 5.02 -10.37 2.09
C VAL A 31 5.19 -9.90 3.53
N CYS A 32 5.23 -10.81 4.50
CA CYS A 32 5.44 -10.46 5.91
C CYS A 32 6.76 -9.72 6.14
N ARG A 33 7.83 -10.14 5.47
CA ARG A 33 9.12 -9.45 5.55
C ARG A 33 9.06 -8.07 4.90
N GLN A 34 8.40 -7.96 3.77
CA GLN A 34 8.25 -6.68 3.05
C GLN A 34 7.46 -5.65 3.85
N VAL A 35 6.43 -6.09 4.55
CA VAL A 35 5.49 -5.21 5.27
C VAL A 35 5.99 -4.87 6.67
N ASP A 36 6.46 -5.86 7.41
CA ASP A 36 6.73 -5.72 8.85
C ASP A 36 8.11 -6.22 9.27
N ASN A 37 8.91 -6.70 8.34
CA ASN A 37 10.23 -7.28 8.64
C ASN A 37 10.12 -8.42 9.66
N ILE A 38 9.11 -9.26 9.52
CA ILE A 38 8.88 -10.44 10.35
C ILE A 38 8.96 -11.70 9.50
N ASP A 39 9.32 -12.81 10.14
CA ASP A 39 9.51 -14.10 9.48
C ASP A 39 8.46 -15.14 9.91
N PHE A 40 7.29 -14.68 10.29
CA PHE A 40 6.15 -15.53 10.64
C PHE A 40 4.87 -14.94 10.03
N PRO A 41 3.84 -15.78 9.76
CA PRO A 41 2.61 -15.30 9.12
C PRO A 41 1.77 -14.48 10.09
N TYR A 42 0.94 -13.58 9.54
CA TYR A 42 -0.05 -12.87 10.35
C TYR A 42 -1.10 -13.82 10.90
N SER A 43 -1.48 -13.61 12.15
CA SER A 43 -2.71 -14.17 12.69
C SER A 43 -3.91 -13.33 12.24
N LEU A 44 -5.11 -13.91 12.36
CA LEU A 44 -6.34 -13.15 12.12
C LEU A 44 -6.42 -11.90 13.00
N GLU A 45 -6.05 -12.03 14.28
CA GLU A 45 -6.05 -10.90 15.23
C GLU A 45 -5.13 -9.78 14.77
N ARG A 46 -3.91 -10.12 14.31
CA ARG A 46 -2.95 -9.12 13.82
C ARG A 46 -3.47 -8.41 12.58
N LEU A 47 -4.08 -9.16 11.65
CA LEU A 47 -4.69 -8.61 10.46
C LEU A 47 -5.80 -7.62 10.81
N GLN A 48 -6.69 -8.00 11.71
CA GLN A 48 -7.82 -7.17 12.14
C GLN A 48 -7.33 -5.88 12.80
N LYS A 49 -6.31 -5.96 13.66
CA LYS A 49 -5.71 -4.78 14.30
C LYS A 49 -5.08 -3.84 13.26
N MET A 50 -4.39 -4.40 12.29
CA MET A 50 -3.79 -3.62 11.21
C MET A 50 -4.84 -2.82 10.43
N TYR A 51 -5.90 -3.48 9.98
CA TYR A 51 -6.94 -2.80 9.20
C TYR A 51 -7.75 -1.82 10.06
N ALA A 52 -7.98 -2.13 11.33
CA ALA A 52 -8.64 -1.20 12.24
C ALA A 52 -7.84 0.09 12.37
N PHE A 53 -6.51 -0.02 12.50
CA PHE A 53 -5.64 1.14 12.55
C PHE A 53 -5.67 1.92 11.23
N LEU A 54 -5.44 1.25 10.10
CA LEU A 54 -5.34 1.91 8.80
C LEU A 54 -6.66 2.57 8.39
N SER A 55 -7.80 1.91 8.66
CA SER A 55 -9.10 2.46 8.27
C SER A 55 -9.57 3.61 9.15
N THR A 56 -9.03 3.74 10.37
CA THR A 56 -9.37 4.85 11.27
C THR A 56 -8.38 5.99 11.21
N HIS A 57 -7.18 5.78 10.65
CA HIS A 57 -6.12 6.79 10.56
C HIS A 57 -5.79 7.19 9.12
N GLY A 58 -6.64 6.87 8.19
CA GLY A 58 -6.44 7.23 6.79
C GLY A 58 -7.53 6.69 5.88
N ASP A 59 -7.35 6.91 4.59
CA ASP A 59 -8.22 6.37 3.55
C ASP A 59 -7.66 5.01 3.13
N CYS A 60 -8.30 3.94 3.58
CA CYS A 60 -7.87 2.56 3.35
C CYS A 60 -8.72 1.92 2.25
N PHE A 61 -8.04 1.32 1.26
CA PHE A 61 -8.70 0.65 0.13
C PHE A 61 -8.13 -0.74 -0.09
N TYR A 62 -8.97 -1.64 -0.61
CA TYR A 62 -8.47 -2.81 -1.32
C TYR A 62 -8.07 -2.42 -2.74
N ILE A 63 -7.08 -3.12 -3.27
CA ILE A 63 -6.70 -3.00 -4.68
C ILE A 63 -7.42 -4.13 -5.43
N GLN A 64 -8.32 -3.75 -6.34
CA GLN A 64 -8.99 -4.71 -7.23
C GLN A 64 -8.30 -4.67 -8.59
N TYR A 65 -7.80 -5.81 -9.03
CA TYR A 65 -7.13 -5.95 -10.31
C TYR A 65 -7.90 -6.95 -11.16
N ARG A 66 -8.43 -6.49 -12.29
CA ARG A 66 -9.23 -7.30 -13.20
C ARG A 66 -10.34 -8.08 -12.47
N GLY A 67 -11.03 -7.42 -11.56
CA GLY A 67 -12.13 -7.99 -10.79
C GLY A 67 -11.75 -8.81 -9.57
N VAL A 68 -10.46 -8.95 -9.26
CA VAL A 68 -9.97 -9.74 -8.12
C VAL A 68 -9.26 -8.82 -7.13
N LEU A 69 -9.55 -8.98 -5.83
CA LEU A 69 -8.84 -8.26 -4.78
C LEU A 69 -7.44 -8.87 -4.62
N VAL A 70 -6.40 -8.05 -4.74
CA VAL A 70 -5.00 -8.51 -4.77
C VAL A 70 -4.10 -7.82 -3.75
N GLY A 71 -4.63 -6.91 -2.95
CA GLY A 71 -3.85 -6.20 -1.96
C GLY A 71 -4.61 -5.04 -1.35
N ASP A 72 -3.89 -4.18 -0.67
CA ASP A 72 -4.45 -2.99 -0.05
C ASP A 72 -3.50 -1.79 -0.19
N VAL A 73 -4.06 -0.60 -0.08
CA VAL A 73 -3.31 0.64 -0.11
C VAL A 73 -4.01 1.66 0.77
N THR A 74 -3.25 2.38 1.57
CA THR A 74 -3.78 3.38 2.50
C THR A 74 -3.00 4.68 2.36
N LEU A 75 -3.72 5.80 2.27
CA LEU A 75 -3.15 7.12 2.45
C LEU A 75 -3.48 7.57 3.87
N ARG A 76 -2.49 7.57 4.74
CA ARG A 76 -2.69 7.92 6.15
C ARG A 76 -2.83 9.42 6.33
N ASP A 77 -3.48 9.81 7.41
CA ASP A 77 -3.67 11.23 7.76
C ASP A 77 -2.34 11.94 8.05
N ASP A 78 -1.30 11.18 8.45
CA ASP A 78 0.05 11.70 8.66
C ASP A 78 0.90 11.75 7.38
N GLN A 79 0.27 11.57 6.22
CA GLN A 79 0.89 11.63 4.89
C GLN A 79 1.71 10.40 4.50
N GLU A 80 1.78 9.37 5.35
CA GLU A 80 2.44 8.13 4.97
C GLU A 80 1.53 7.29 4.08
N VAL A 81 2.10 6.71 3.01
CA VAL A 81 1.40 5.76 2.16
C VAL A 81 1.87 4.34 2.51
N CYS A 82 0.91 3.43 2.66
CA CYS A 82 1.16 2.01 2.91
C CYS A 82 0.56 1.21 1.77
N ILE A 83 1.30 0.23 1.25
CA ILE A 83 0.81 -0.60 0.14
C ILE A 83 1.30 -2.04 0.31
N VAL A 84 0.40 -2.98 0.02
CA VAL A 84 0.70 -4.40 -0.07
C VAL A 84 0.06 -4.95 -1.32
N VAL A 85 0.85 -5.62 -2.15
CA VAL A 85 0.36 -6.42 -3.28
C VAL A 85 0.72 -7.87 -2.97
N CYS A 86 -0.26 -8.77 -3.08
CA CYS A 86 -0.01 -10.17 -2.76
C CYS A 86 1.01 -10.80 -3.72
N LYS A 87 1.66 -11.87 -3.26
CA LYS A 87 2.82 -12.46 -3.93
C LYS A 87 2.61 -12.74 -5.41
N ASP A 88 1.47 -13.35 -5.76
CA ASP A 88 1.20 -13.79 -7.14
C ASP A 88 0.97 -12.63 -8.11
N TYR A 89 0.73 -11.44 -7.59
CA TYR A 89 0.45 -10.25 -8.40
C TYR A 89 1.56 -9.19 -8.34
N GLN A 90 2.68 -9.50 -7.72
CA GLN A 90 3.85 -8.64 -7.72
C GLN A 90 4.52 -8.63 -9.10
N ASN A 91 5.34 -7.62 -9.39
CA ASN A 91 6.05 -7.44 -10.67
C ASN A 91 5.16 -7.22 -11.89
N LYS A 92 3.93 -6.72 -11.68
CA LYS A 92 2.98 -6.39 -12.76
C LYS A 92 2.73 -4.88 -12.85
N ARG A 93 3.55 -4.08 -12.18
CA ARG A 93 3.41 -2.61 -12.09
C ARG A 93 2.12 -2.15 -11.43
N ILE A 94 1.44 -3.04 -10.69
CA ILE A 94 0.22 -2.67 -9.94
C ILE A 94 0.58 -1.65 -8.86
N GLY A 95 1.61 -1.92 -8.08
CA GLY A 95 2.06 -1.01 -7.01
C GLY A 95 2.38 0.39 -7.54
N ARG A 96 3.11 0.46 -8.65
CA ARG A 96 3.48 1.75 -9.27
C ARG A 96 2.23 2.57 -9.62
N ARG A 97 1.25 1.94 -10.29
CA ARG A 97 0.01 2.62 -10.67
C ARG A 97 -0.80 3.08 -9.45
N CYS A 98 -0.82 2.26 -8.40
CA CYS A 98 -1.49 2.62 -7.15
C CYS A 98 -0.83 3.82 -6.47
N ILE A 99 0.49 3.85 -6.38
CA ILE A 99 1.21 4.95 -5.74
C ILE A 99 1.05 6.25 -6.53
N LEU A 100 1.08 6.19 -7.86
CA LEU A 100 0.80 7.37 -8.68
C LEU A 100 -0.59 7.95 -8.40
N LYS A 101 -1.59 7.09 -8.21
CA LYS A 101 -2.94 7.53 -7.83
C LYS A 101 -2.97 8.12 -6.43
N MET A 102 -2.22 7.54 -5.49
CA MET A 102 -2.14 8.07 -4.12
C MET A 102 -1.54 9.48 -4.10
N ILE A 103 -0.58 9.77 -4.97
CA ILE A 103 -0.03 11.12 -5.11
C ILE A 103 -1.13 12.10 -5.54
N GLU A 104 -1.94 11.72 -6.53
CA GLU A 104 -3.07 12.56 -6.95
C GLU A 104 -4.07 12.80 -5.82
N LEU A 105 -4.42 11.75 -5.07
CA LEU A 105 -5.35 11.87 -3.95
C LEU A 105 -4.78 12.75 -2.83
N ALA A 106 -3.50 12.61 -2.53
CA ALA A 106 -2.83 13.46 -1.54
C ALA A 106 -2.86 14.93 -1.96
N LYS A 107 -2.60 15.18 -3.22
CA LYS A 107 -2.67 16.54 -3.79
C LYS A 107 -4.06 17.13 -3.66
N GLU A 108 -5.10 16.35 -3.97
CA GLU A 108 -6.49 16.77 -3.82
C GLU A 108 -6.86 17.09 -2.36
N LYS A 109 -6.25 16.37 -1.41
CA LYS A 109 -6.46 16.58 0.02
C LYS A 109 -5.66 17.76 0.57
N GLY A 110 -4.84 18.41 -0.25
CA GLY A 110 -4.01 19.54 0.17
C GLY A 110 -2.74 19.15 0.90
N MET A 111 -2.31 17.89 0.81
CA MET A 111 -1.04 17.45 1.39
C MET A 111 0.13 18.04 0.60
N ASP A 112 1.20 18.42 1.29
CA ASP A 112 2.38 18.99 0.67
C ASP A 112 3.42 17.92 0.30
N GLN A 113 3.29 16.74 0.85
CA GLN A 113 4.18 15.61 0.60
C GLN A 113 3.51 14.28 0.91
N ILE A 114 4.10 13.21 0.41
CA ILE A 114 3.80 11.83 0.82
C ILE A 114 5.09 11.19 1.29
N THR A 115 5.03 10.41 2.37
CA THR A 115 6.15 9.64 2.87
C THR A 115 5.91 8.16 2.69
N ALA A 116 6.99 7.38 2.59
CA ALA A 116 6.95 5.93 2.56
C ALA A 116 8.09 5.38 3.42
N ASN A 117 7.84 4.25 4.08
CA ASN A 117 8.85 3.55 4.87
C ASN A 117 9.13 2.22 4.17
N ILE A 118 10.37 2.01 3.74
CA ILE A 118 10.76 0.84 2.95
C ILE A 118 12.00 0.22 3.58
N TYR A 119 11.91 -1.06 3.96
CA TYR A 119 13.05 -1.75 4.56
C TYR A 119 14.21 -1.87 3.57
N PRO A 120 15.48 -1.77 4.05
CA PRO A 120 16.65 -1.74 3.17
C PRO A 120 16.80 -2.97 2.25
N PHE A 121 16.31 -4.14 2.68
CA PHE A 121 16.38 -5.35 1.86
C PHE A 121 15.33 -5.39 0.74
N ASN A 122 14.31 -4.54 0.81
CA ASN A 122 13.21 -4.53 -0.18
C ASN A 122 13.60 -3.69 -1.40
N THR A 123 14.55 -4.19 -2.18
CA THR A 123 15.09 -3.46 -3.33
C THR A 123 14.07 -3.20 -4.41
N GLN A 124 13.11 -4.10 -4.59
CA GLN A 124 12.03 -3.94 -5.57
C GLN A 124 11.19 -2.71 -5.28
N SER A 125 10.74 -2.54 -4.03
CA SER A 125 9.97 -1.36 -3.63
C SER A 125 10.82 -0.09 -3.72
N GLN A 126 12.07 -0.14 -3.29
CA GLN A 126 12.97 1.00 -3.39
C GLN A 126 13.06 1.51 -4.82
N LYS A 127 13.29 0.61 -5.78
CA LYS A 127 13.38 0.97 -7.20
C LYS A 127 12.07 1.58 -7.71
N MET A 128 10.95 1.02 -7.32
CA MET A 128 9.64 1.51 -7.76
C MET A 128 9.40 2.93 -7.24
N PHE A 129 9.59 3.16 -5.94
CA PHE A 129 9.37 4.49 -5.35
C PHE A 129 10.34 5.54 -5.91
N LEU A 130 11.62 5.19 -6.06
CA LEU A 130 12.61 6.09 -6.67
C LEU A 130 12.24 6.43 -8.11
N SER A 131 11.74 5.46 -8.89
CA SER A 131 11.36 5.67 -10.29
C SER A 131 10.17 6.62 -10.44
N ILE A 132 9.33 6.74 -9.41
CA ILE A 132 8.19 7.67 -9.39
C ILE A 132 8.66 9.09 -9.08
N GLY A 133 9.75 9.22 -8.32
CA GLY A 133 10.28 10.52 -7.92
C GLY A 133 10.41 10.71 -6.42
N PHE A 134 10.18 9.66 -5.63
CA PHE A 134 10.49 9.72 -4.21
C PHE A 134 11.99 9.86 -4.01
N VAL A 135 12.39 10.59 -2.98
CA VAL A 135 13.78 10.80 -2.61
C VAL A 135 14.03 10.13 -1.27
N LYS A 136 15.12 9.37 -1.19
CA LYS A 136 15.52 8.72 0.06
C LYS A 136 16.07 9.77 1.03
N THR A 137 15.48 9.87 2.21
CA THR A 137 15.86 10.86 3.23
C THR A 137 16.45 10.23 4.49
N GLY A 138 16.39 8.91 4.62
CA GLY A 138 16.96 8.15 5.71
C GLY A 138 17.16 6.71 5.30
N GLU A 139 17.53 5.83 6.23
CA GLU A 139 17.78 4.42 5.90
C GLU A 139 16.54 3.72 5.34
N GLU A 140 15.36 4.06 5.89
CA GLU A 140 14.09 3.45 5.50
C GLU A 140 13.07 4.47 5.00
N THR A 141 13.39 5.75 5.02
CA THR A 141 12.42 6.81 4.76
C THR A 141 12.60 7.42 3.38
N TYR A 142 11.47 7.60 2.70
CA TYR A 142 11.39 8.17 1.36
C TYR A 142 10.30 9.24 1.35
N ILE A 143 10.52 10.33 0.64
CA ILE A 143 9.56 11.44 0.54
C ILE A 143 9.36 11.82 -0.91
N TYR A 144 8.10 12.04 -1.28
CA TYR A 144 7.71 12.66 -2.54
C TYR A 144 7.15 14.04 -2.23
N GLN A 145 7.80 15.08 -2.74
CA GLN A 145 7.37 16.45 -2.51
C GLN A 145 6.30 16.82 -3.52
N ILE A 146 5.13 17.26 -3.04
CA ILE A 146 3.99 17.67 -3.89
C ILE A 146 4.04 19.16 -4.15
N SER A 147 4.38 19.94 -3.12
CA SER A 147 4.44 21.38 -3.24
C SER A 147 5.56 22.00 -2.43
#